data_f3ed4d7523ad7eb8bca1d0a84071f747
#
_entry.id   f3ed4d7523ad7eb8bca1d0a84071f747
#
_cell.length_a   1.000
_cell.length_b   1.000
_cell.length_c   1.000
_cell.angle_alpha   90.00
_cell.angle_beta   90.00
_cell.angle_gamma   90.00
#
_symmetry.space_group_name_H-M   'P 1'
#
loop_
_entity.id
_entity.type
_entity.pdbx_description
1 polymer ?
#
loop_
_entity_poly.entity_id
_entity_poly.type
_entity_poly.pdbx_seq_one_letter_code
_entity_poly.pdbx_strand_id
1 'polypeptide(L)'
;MSQNSEKRHVSFAAIDQYVETNIVLPTEKVTNRDFVEWGKGNNYPGYLLDLYNNVTTLRSIINGNIDFITGDDVTILPLGERFADGIMNTRGDLITDIVRDLAKDYNLYGGFALQIIRDHNGDVAEIYYIDMRFIRSNKENDVFYYNEHWDKGGRKDVIIYPKFLRNLDWTSLSDEERDRHASSILFVKNVHTQVYPAPMYAASVLSCEIEKAISQYHWNSLNNNFCPDIIINFNNGDPGDEIKEEIVSDLEEKFSGYQNGKRFMVSFNKDRMSAVTIDAIKTDDFSERYKALEESSRRQIFAAFRAQPLLFGLNMDVSTGFSTDEFEQTFKLYNRTQIRPVQRLIADAFDRIYGSKGVLTIKPFSLESNTEQEVN
;
A
#
# COMPACT_ATOMS: atom_id res chain seq x y z
N MET A 1 24.66 18.06 61.94
CA MET A 1 24.36 16.79 61.20
C MET A 1 23.32 17.07 60.13
N SER A 2 23.79 17.26 58.96
CA SER A 2 22.97 17.58 57.79
C SER A 2 22.61 16.29 57.09
N GLN A 3 21.30 15.99 57.01
CA GLN A 3 20.79 14.87 56.21
C GLN A 3 20.71 15.32 54.76
N ASN A 4 21.63 14.79 53.95
CA ASN A 4 21.53 14.86 52.50
C ASN A 4 20.46 13.87 52.06
N SER A 5 19.30 14.33 51.68
CA SER A 5 18.31 13.54 50.95
C SER A 5 18.66 13.55 49.46
N GLU A 6 19.27 12.48 48.97
CA GLU A 6 19.40 12.24 47.55
C GLU A 6 18.01 12.11 46.90
N LYS A 7 17.63 13.14 46.19
CA LYS A 7 16.46 13.08 45.29
C LYS A 7 16.78 12.17 44.12
N ARG A 8 16.21 10.98 44.08
CA ARG A 8 16.19 10.14 42.90
C ARG A 8 15.31 10.83 41.85
N HIS A 9 15.93 11.37 40.84
CA HIS A 9 15.26 11.82 39.63
C HIS A 9 14.87 10.60 38.81
N VAL A 10 13.62 10.20 38.87
CA VAL A 10 13.03 9.32 37.87
C VAL A 10 12.64 10.22 36.71
N SER A 11 13.45 10.26 35.66
CA SER A 11 13.09 10.91 34.42
C SER A 11 12.14 9.97 33.66
N PHE A 12 10.87 10.28 33.69
CA PHE A 12 9.95 9.75 32.70
C PHE A 12 10.28 10.46 31.38
N ALA A 13 10.99 9.81 30.47
CA ALA A 13 11.00 10.20 29.08
C ALA A 13 9.59 9.89 28.55
N ALA A 14 8.72 10.89 28.53
CA ALA A 14 7.53 10.85 27.70
C ALA A 14 8.01 10.70 26.27
N ILE A 15 7.76 9.55 25.67
CA ILE A 15 7.96 9.35 24.24
C ILE A 15 6.81 10.10 23.55
N ASP A 16 6.96 11.41 23.43
CA ASP A 16 6.19 12.24 22.53
C ASP A 16 6.72 12.03 21.10
N GLN A 17 6.71 10.79 20.62
CA GLN A 17 6.61 10.57 19.21
C GLN A 17 5.16 10.80 18.81
N TYR A 18 4.80 12.07 18.69
CA TYR A 18 3.71 12.45 17.82
C TYR A 18 4.09 11.98 16.42
N VAL A 19 3.69 10.75 16.08
CA VAL A 19 3.62 10.34 14.70
C VAL A 19 2.55 11.25 14.11
N GLU A 20 2.98 12.33 13.47
CA GLU A 20 2.15 13.13 12.59
C GLU A 20 1.71 12.18 11.46
N THR A 21 0.71 11.38 11.77
CA THR A 21 0.07 10.54 10.77
C THR A 21 -0.52 11.49 9.76
N ASN A 22 -0.09 11.42 8.52
CA ASN A 22 -0.71 12.10 7.37
C ASN A 22 -2.10 11.50 7.10
N ILE A 23 -2.95 11.47 8.13
CA ILE A 23 -4.31 10.89 8.12
C ILE A 23 -5.24 11.75 7.25
N VAL A 24 -4.85 12.98 6.99
CA VAL A 24 -5.56 13.90 6.10
C VAL A 24 -4.92 13.78 4.71
N LEU A 25 -5.75 13.88 3.67
CA LEU A 25 -5.29 14.06 2.29
C LEU A 25 -4.05 14.96 2.27
N PRO A 26 -2.96 14.54 1.64
CA PRO A 26 -1.69 15.23 1.72
C PRO A 26 -1.87 16.69 1.32
N THR A 27 -1.38 17.59 2.13
CA THR A 27 -1.35 19.00 1.77
C THR A 27 -0.50 19.16 0.53
N GLU A 28 -1.12 19.64 -0.53
CA GLU A 28 -0.46 19.99 -1.78
C GLU A 28 0.36 21.26 -1.55
N LYS A 29 1.67 21.09 -1.45
CA LYS A 29 2.58 22.22 -1.24
C LYS A 29 3.24 22.59 -2.56
N VAL A 30 2.89 23.77 -3.07
CA VAL A 30 3.61 24.36 -4.20
C VAL A 30 5.01 24.74 -3.70
N THR A 31 6.03 24.14 -4.27
CA THR A 31 7.43 24.49 -3.99
C THR A 31 7.87 25.62 -4.92
N ASN A 32 9.02 26.24 -4.64
CA ASN A 32 9.71 27.13 -5.62
C ASN A 32 10.21 26.36 -6.86
N ARG A 33 9.75 25.13 -7.04
CA ARG A 33 9.96 24.24 -8.18
C ARG A 33 8.64 24.17 -8.91
N ASP A 34 8.67 24.03 -10.18
CA ASP A 34 7.50 24.11 -11.07
C ASP A 34 6.47 22.97 -10.81
N PHE A 35 6.67 22.09 -9.84
CA PHE A 35 5.75 21.02 -9.49
C PHE A 35 5.22 21.10 -8.06
N VAL A 36 4.11 20.47 -7.80
CA VAL A 36 3.46 20.35 -6.49
C VAL A 36 3.95 19.10 -5.79
N GLU A 37 4.39 19.21 -4.52
CA GLU A 37 4.76 18.05 -3.72
C GLU A 37 3.53 17.19 -3.37
N TRP A 38 3.67 15.88 -3.49
CA TRP A 38 2.64 14.94 -3.10
C TRP A 38 2.88 14.43 -1.69
N GLY A 39 2.29 15.14 -0.72
CA GLY A 39 2.43 14.87 0.71
C GLY A 39 3.76 15.28 1.33
N LYS A 40 3.94 14.97 2.59
CA LYS A 40 5.15 15.30 3.35
C LYS A 40 6.37 14.60 2.75
N GLY A 41 7.41 15.37 2.50
CA GLY A 41 8.63 14.85 1.88
C GLY A 41 8.43 14.33 0.44
N ASN A 42 7.34 14.72 -0.20
CA ASN A 42 7.00 14.31 -1.56
C ASN A 42 6.92 12.78 -1.77
N ASN A 43 6.56 12.01 -0.73
CA ASN A 43 6.57 10.55 -0.75
C ASN A 43 5.24 9.90 -0.32
N TYR A 44 4.12 10.59 -0.46
CA TYR A 44 2.80 10.00 -0.14
C TYR A 44 2.50 8.71 -0.94
N PRO A 45 2.80 8.60 -2.25
CA PRO A 45 2.59 7.36 -2.98
C PRO A 45 3.43 6.18 -2.45
N GLY A 46 4.68 6.45 -2.02
CA GLY A 46 5.52 5.45 -1.38
C GLY A 46 4.94 4.96 -0.06
N TYR A 47 4.37 5.87 0.72
CA TYR A 47 3.66 5.54 1.96
C TYR A 47 2.43 4.64 1.71
N LEU A 48 1.60 4.96 0.71
CA LEU A 48 0.46 4.12 0.35
C LEU A 48 0.88 2.72 -0.12
N LEU A 49 1.98 2.63 -0.88
CA LEU A 49 2.54 1.35 -1.29
C LEU A 49 3.08 0.55 -0.09
N ASP A 50 3.66 1.20 0.89
CA ASP A 50 4.10 0.56 2.13
C ASP A 50 2.91 -0.04 2.91
N LEU A 51 1.79 0.69 3.00
CA LEU A 51 0.55 0.14 3.56
C LEU A 51 0.04 -1.08 2.79
N TYR A 52 -0.01 -0.99 1.46
CA TYR A 52 -0.41 -2.12 0.60
C TYR A 52 0.46 -3.35 0.81
N ASN A 53 1.76 -3.17 1.00
CA ASN A 53 2.68 -4.29 1.20
C ASN A 53 2.61 -4.91 2.59
N ASN A 54 2.19 -4.16 3.61
CA ASN A 54 2.25 -4.58 5.02
C ASN A 54 0.88 -4.79 5.67
N VAL A 55 -0.23 -4.44 5.00
CA VAL A 55 -1.60 -4.59 5.53
C VAL A 55 -2.36 -5.64 4.73
N THR A 56 -2.59 -6.78 5.35
CA THR A 56 -3.18 -7.95 4.68
C THR A 56 -4.56 -7.67 4.12
N THR A 57 -5.42 -7.03 4.90
CA THR A 57 -6.79 -6.67 4.48
C THR A 57 -6.78 -5.73 3.28
N LEU A 58 -5.97 -4.68 3.33
CA LEU A 58 -5.84 -3.72 2.23
C LEU A 58 -5.37 -4.40 0.94
N ARG A 59 -4.33 -5.22 1.04
CA ARG A 59 -3.76 -5.95 -0.11
C ARG A 59 -4.76 -6.92 -0.72
N SER A 60 -5.51 -7.65 0.11
CA SER A 60 -6.52 -8.61 -0.35
C SER A 60 -7.62 -7.90 -1.16
N ILE A 61 -8.15 -6.78 -0.66
CA ILE A 61 -9.20 -6.03 -1.36
C ILE A 61 -8.66 -5.44 -2.66
N ILE A 62 -7.48 -4.83 -2.65
CA ILE A 62 -6.90 -4.22 -3.86
C ILE A 62 -6.65 -5.30 -4.91
N ASN A 63 -6.06 -6.45 -4.56
CA ASN A 63 -5.80 -7.53 -5.50
C ASN A 63 -7.08 -8.12 -6.08
N GLY A 64 -8.09 -8.38 -5.25
CA GLY A 64 -9.39 -8.84 -5.75
C GLY A 64 -10.07 -7.81 -6.66
N ASN A 65 -9.95 -6.52 -6.36
CA ASN A 65 -10.44 -5.46 -7.25
C ASN A 65 -9.70 -5.45 -8.59
N ILE A 66 -8.38 -5.65 -8.58
CA ILE A 66 -7.58 -5.76 -9.82
C ILE A 66 -8.11 -6.89 -10.69
N ASP A 67 -8.32 -8.08 -10.10
CA ASP A 67 -8.82 -9.24 -10.83
C ASP A 67 -10.23 -9.00 -11.39
N PHE A 68 -11.14 -8.41 -10.61
CA PHE A 68 -12.49 -8.06 -11.07
C PHE A 68 -12.48 -6.97 -12.15
N ILE A 69 -11.60 -5.97 -12.06
CA ILE A 69 -11.48 -4.89 -13.04
C ILE A 69 -10.87 -5.40 -14.34
N THR A 70 -9.84 -6.23 -14.26
CA THR A 70 -9.22 -6.84 -15.45
C THR A 70 -10.21 -7.77 -16.15
N GLY A 71 -11.09 -8.42 -15.37
CA GLY A 71 -12.15 -9.30 -15.91
C GLY A 71 -11.60 -10.59 -16.53
N ASP A 72 -12.40 -11.21 -17.36
CA ASP A 72 -12.06 -12.49 -18.02
C ASP A 72 -11.18 -12.28 -19.27
N ASP A 73 -11.30 -11.12 -19.92
CA ASP A 73 -10.55 -10.81 -21.13
C ASP A 73 -10.48 -9.30 -21.38
N VAL A 74 -9.39 -8.85 -21.99
CA VAL A 74 -9.19 -7.46 -22.38
C VAL A 74 -8.77 -7.44 -23.86
N THR A 75 -9.59 -6.79 -24.67
CA THR A 75 -9.35 -6.66 -26.11
C THR A 75 -9.28 -5.20 -26.51
N ILE A 76 -8.39 -4.91 -27.45
CA ILE A 76 -8.31 -3.60 -28.10
C ILE A 76 -8.67 -3.74 -29.57
N LEU A 77 -9.41 -2.77 -30.12
CA LEU A 77 -9.71 -2.77 -31.55
C LEU A 77 -8.39 -2.71 -32.34
N PRO A 78 -8.26 -3.47 -33.42
CA PRO A 78 -7.11 -3.39 -34.29
C PRO A 78 -7.08 -2.01 -34.98
N LEU A 79 -6.20 -1.14 -34.52
CA LEU A 79 -5.97 0.19 -35.05
C LEU A 79 -4.80 0.13 -36.06
N GLY A 80 -5.04 -0.55 -37.20
CA GLY A 80 -4.04 -0.90 -38.17
C GLY A 80 -3.27 -2.18 -37.82
N GLU A 81 -2.12 -2.44 -38.52
CA GLU A 81 -1.25 -3.56 -38.19
C GLU A 81 -0.56 -3.42 -36.84
N ARG A 82 -0.45 -2.20 -36.34
CA ARG A 82 0.04 -1.92 -34.98
C ARG A 82 -1.03 -2.38 -34.00
N PHE A 83 -0.63 -3.06 -32.96
CA PHE A 83 -1.47 -3.59 -31.85
C PHE A 83 -2.40 -4.76 -32.25
N ALA A 84 -2.19 -5.39 -33.43
CA ALA A 84 -3.02 -6.53 -33.86
C ALA A 84 -3.01 -7.68 -32.84
N ASP A 85 -1.88 -7.88 -32.17
CA ASP A 85 -1.70 -8.95 -31.15
C ASP A 85 -1.89 -8.43 -29.71
N GLY A 86 -2.45 -7.22 -29.52
CA GLY A 86 -2.60 -6.60 -28.20
C GLY A 86 -1.30 -6.10 -27.57
N ILE A 87 -0.18 -6.10 -28.33
CA ILE A 87 1.11 -5.57 -27.89
C ILE A 87 1.10 -4.05 -28.05
N MET A 88 1.33 -3.31 -26.97
CA MET A 88 1.14 -1.87 -26.92
C MET A 88 2.41 -1.05 -27.11
N ASN A 89 3.59 -1.69 -27.10
CA ASN A 89 4.87 -1.00 -27.21
C ASN A 89 6.01 -1.95 -27.59
N THR A 90 7.18 -1.38 -27.84
CA THR A 90 8.40 -2.11 -28.22
C THR A 90 8.98 -3.00 -27.12
N ARG A 91 8.55 -2.83 -25.84
CA ARG A 91 8.91 -3.75 -24.76
C ARG A 91 8.13 -5.05 -24.80
N GLY A 92 7.04 -5.11 -25.57
CA GLY A 92 6.16 -6.26 -25.64
C GLY A 92 5.07 -6.27 -24.55
N ASP A 93 4.80 -5.13 -23.91
CA ASP A 93 3.74 -5.04 -22.89
C ASP A 93 2.36 -5.28 -23.52
N LEU A 94 1.61 -6.25 -22.99
CA LEU A 94 0.26 -6.57 -23.46
C LEU A 94 -0.75 -5.57 -22.89
N ILE A 95 -1.83 -5.33 -23.64
CA ILE A 95 -2.93 -4.48 -23.18
C ILE A 95 -3.53 -4.98 -21.86
N THR A 96 -3.60 -6.28 -21.64
CA THR A 96 -4.07 -6.89 -20.39
C THR A 96 -3.17 -6.53 -19.21
N ASP A 97 -1.85 -6.57 -19.39
CA ASP A 97 -0.89 -6.20 -18.36
C ASP A 97 -1.01 -4.71 -18.01
N ILE A 98 -1.11 -3.86 -19.03
CA ILE A 98 -1.32 -2.42 -18.84
C ILE A 98 -2.61 -2.17 -18.08
N VAL A 99 -3.74 -2.77 -18.46
CA VAL A 99 -5.01 -2.60 -17.75
C VAL A 99 -4.92 -3.08 -16.30
N ARG A 100 -4.19 -4.15 -16.04
CA ARG A 100 -3.94 -4.66 -14.69
C ARG A 100 -3.17 -3.65 -13.84
N ASP A 101 -2.14 -3.04 -14.39
CA ASP A 101 -1.36 -2.01 -13.71
C ASP A 101 -2.17 -0.71 -13.48
N LEU A 102 -2.99 -0.30 -14.46
CA LEU A 102 -3.90 0.83 -14.30
C LEU A 102 -4.95 0.57 -13.20
N ALA A 103 -5.49 -0.64 -13.13
CA ALA A 103 -6.42 -1.06 -12.10
C ALA A 103 -5.76 -1.02 -10.71
N LYS A 104 -4.49 -1.45 -10.60
CA LYS A 104 -3.69 -1.37 -9.38
C LYS A 104 -3.50 0.07 -8.93
N ASP A 105 -3.02 0.94 -9.81
CA ASP A 105 -2.76 2.34 -9.50
C ASP A 105 -4.04 3.09 -9.11
N TYR A 106 -5.14 2.81 -9.80
CA TYR A 106 -6.43 3.41 -9.46
C TYR A 106 -6.89 3.00 -8.05
N ASN A 107 -6.79 1.71 -7.70
CA ASN A 107 -7.17 1.26 -6.36
C ASN A 107 -6.21 1.77 -5.28
N LEU A 108 -4.92 1.86 -5.58
CA LEU A 108 -3.89 2.24 -4.63
C LEU A 108 -3.80 3.76 -4.41
N TYR A 109 -3.92 4.54 -5.50
CA TYR A 109 -3.69 5.99 -5.48
C TYR A 109 -4.95 6.81 -5.83
N GLY A 110 -5.95 6.21 -6.47
CA GLY A 110 -7.14 6.89 -6.98
C GLY A 110 -7.00 7.46 -8.38
N GLY A 111 -5.97 7.08 -9.11
CA GLY A 111 -5.70 7.53 -10.48
C GLY A 111 -4.63 6.70 -11.13
N PHE A 112 -4.32 6.99 -12.39
CA PHE A 112 -3.27 6.32 -13.15
C PHE A 112 -2.69 7.23 -14.23
N ALA A 113 -1.54 6.83 -14.78
CA ALA A 113 -0.88 7.56 -15.84
C ALA A 113 -0.42 6.63 -16.98
N LEU A 114 -0.50 7.12 -18.20
CA LEU A 114 0.00 6.49 -19.40
C LEU A 114 0.93 7.45 -20.14
N GLN A 115 2.07 6.94 -20.59
CA GLN A 115 2.92 7.64 -21.55
C GLN A 115 2.48 7.26 -22.96
N ILE A 116 2.26 8.27 -23.78
CA ILE A 116 1.85 8.12 -25.18
C ILE A 116 2.99 8.63 -26.05
N ILE A 117 3.48 7.77 -26.92
CA ILE A 117 4.49 8.11 -27.93
C ILE A 117 3.84 8.23 -29.29
N ARG A 118 4.18 9.28 -30.01
CA ARG A 118 3.71 9.57 -31.36
C ARG A 118 4.78 9.27 -32.38
N ASP A 119 4.35 8.86 -33.57
CA ASP A 119 5.23 8.76 -34.74
C ASP A 119 5.43 10.11 -35.44
N HIS A 120 6.19 10.09 -36.53
CA HIS A 120 6.48 11.28 -37.34
C HIS A 120 5.23 11.95 -37.95
N ASN A 121 4.14 11.20 -38.12
CA ASN A 121 2.87 11.71 -38.63
C ASN A 121 1.99 12.30 -37.50
N GLY A 122 2.38 12.10 -36.25
CA GLY A 122 1.61 12.50 -35.08
C GLY A 122 0.60 11.44 -34.61
N ASP A 123 0.59 10.26 -35.22
CA ASP A 123 -0.25 9.15 -34.81
C ASP A 123 0.32 8.47 -33.56
N VAL A 124 -0.54 7.84 -32.77
CA VAL A 124 -0.12 7.09 -31.59
C VAL A 124 0.64 5.84 -32.03
N ALA A 125 1.93 5.79 -31.69
CA ALA A 125 2.82 4.70 -32.03
C ALA A 125 2.93 3.68 -30.89
N GLU A 126 3.04 4.14 -29.64
CA GLU A 126 3.25 3.27 -28.48
C GLU A 126 2.54 3.84 -27.25
N ILE A 127 2.13 2.94 -26.37
CA ILE A 127 1.55 3.27 -25.06
C ILE A 127 2.29 2.49 -23.99
N TYR A 128 2.74 3.22 -22.97
CA TYR A 128 3.41 2.65 -21.81
C TYR A 128 2.65 2.97 -20.53
N TYR A 129 2.56 2.00 -19.65
CA TYR A 129 2.20 2.26 -18.26
C TYR A 129 3.33 3.01 -17.56
N ILE A 130 2.98 3.99 -16.73
CA ILE A 130 3.92 4.66 -15.82
C ILE A 130 3.38 4.59 -14.40
N ASP A 131 4.19 4.06 -13.49
CA ASP A 131 3.87 4.02 -12.07
C ASP A 131 3.67 5.45 -11.51
N MET A 132 2.52 5.67 -10.91
CA MET A 132 2.12 6.96 -10.32
C MET A 132 3.11 7.48 -9.27
N ARG A 133 3.90 6.60 -8.63
CA ARG A 133 4.92 7.00 -7.66
C ARG A 133 5.98 7.92 -8.27
N PHE A 134 6.26 7.73 -9.53
CA PHE A 134 7.35 8.43 -10.23
C PHE A 134 6.91 9.72 -10.89
N ILE A 135 5.61 10.03 -10.91
CA ILE A 135 5.06 11.22 -11.53
C ILE A 135 4.73 12.30 -10.50
N ARG A 136 5.12 13.52 -10.82
CA ARG A 136 4.63 14.74 -10.19
C ARG A 136 4.04 15.66 -11.26
N SER A 137 3.21 16.59 -10.82
CA SER A 137 2.51 17.51 -11.72
C SER A 137 2.64 18.95 -11.25
N ASN A 138 2.56 19.88 -12.16
CA ASN A 138 2.29 21.26 -11.81
C ASN A 138 0.82 21.41 -11.35
N LYS A 139 0.45 22.62 -10.90
CA LYS A 139 -0.87 22.89 -10.33
C LYS A 139 -2.01 22.69 -11.34
N GLU A 140 -1.75 22.96 -12.61
CA GLU A 140 -2.71 22.93 -13.72
C GLU A 140 -2.90 21.52 -14.30
N ASN A 141 -2.05 20.55 -13.94
CA ASN A 141 -1.97 19.23 -14.54
C ASN A 141 -1.76 19.25 -16.07
N ASP A 142 -0.88 20.12 -16.54
CA ASP A 142 -0.51 20.25 -17.96
C ASP A 142 0.97 19.97 -18.23
N VAL A 143 1.81 19.94 -17.18
CA VAL A 143 3.21 19.54 -17.22
C VAL A 143 3.46 18.47 -16.15
N PHE A 144 4.12 17.38 -16.53
CA PHE A 144 4.43 16.26 -15.67
C PHE A 144 5.92 16.07 -15.56
N TYR A 145 6.36 15.71 -14.38
CA TYR A 145 7.75 15.51 -14.00
C TYR A 145 7.95 14.06 -13.58
N TYR A 146 8.81 13.35 -14.25
CA TYR A 146 9.14 11.97 -13.96
C TYR A 146 10.49 11.88 -13.24
N ASN A 147 10.52 11.14 -12.13
CA ASN A 147 11.75 10.74 -11.44
C ASN A 147 11.49 9.50 -10.58
N GLU A 148 12.41 8.53 -10.59
CA GLU A 148 12.30 7.30 -9.78
C GLU A 148 12.71 7.53 -8.32
N HIS A 149 13.37 8.64 -8.00
CA HIS A 149 14.00 8.90 -6.70
C HIS A 149 13.51 10.18 -6.03
N TRP A 150 12.19 10.38 -5.96
CA TRP A 150 11.61 11.52 -5.27
C TRP A 150 11.97 11.59 -3.78
N ASP A 151 12.13 10.43 -3.13
CA ASP A 151 12.48 10.23 -1.73
C ASP A 151 13.89 10.71 -1.38
N LYS A 152 14.83 10.64 -2.34
CA LYS A 152 16.24 11.03 -2.17
C LYS A 152 16.53 12.49 -2.50
N GLY A 153 15.50 13.33 -2.50
CA GLY A 153 15.65 14.75 -2.83
C GLY A 153 15.73 15.05 -4.33
N GLY A 154 15.36 14.12 -5.17
CA GLY A 154 15.12 14.02 -6.63
C GLY A 154 15.35 15.26 -7.48
N ARG A 155 16.56 15.86 -7.45
CA ARG A 155 16.87 17.06 -8.23
C ARG A 155 17.66 16.76 -9.50
N LYS A 156 18.26 15.60 -9.56
CA LYS A 156 19.03 15.16 -10.73
C LYS A 156 18.12 14.22 -11.54
N ASP A 157 18.14 14.38 -12.84
CA ASP A 157 17.51 13.48 -13.80
C ASP A 157 15.97 13.52 -13.84
N VAL A 158 15.35 14.69 -13.57
CA VAL A 158 13.91 14.88 -13.79
C VAL A 158 13.64 15.04 -15.28
N ILE A 159 12.81 14.15 -15.82
CA ILE A 159 12.31 14.24 -17.18
C ILE A 159 10.99 14.97 -17.18
N ILE A 160 10.83 15.90 -18.09
CA ILE A 160 9.62 16.73 -18.19
C ILE A 160 8.79 16.28 -19.40
N TYR A 161 7.51 16.01 -19.16
CA TYR A 161 6.56 15.61 -20.18
C TYR A 161 5.39 16.58 -20.25
N PRO A 162 4.95 16.97 -21.44
CA PRO A 162 3.70 17.72 -21.60
C PRO A 162 2.49 16.79 -21.41
N LYS A 163 1.34 17.40 -21.15
CA LYS A 163 0.05 16.73 -21.17
C LYS A 163 -0.25 16.19 -22.56
N PHE A 164 -0.80 14.99 -22.63
CA PHE A 164 -1.31 14.43 -23.87
C PHE A 164 -2.50 15.24 -24.36
N LEU A 165 -2.38 15.76 -25.58
CA LEU A 165 -3.41 16.50 -26.32
C LEU A 165 -3.74 15.72 -27.59
N ARG A 166 -4.96 15.19 -27.67
CA ARG A 166 -5.37 14.41 -28.83
C ARG A 166 -5.45 15.25 -30.11
N ASN A 167 -6.10 16.40 -30.03
CA ASN A 167 -6.39 17.29 -31.21
C ASN A 167 -5.23 18.26 -31.45
N LEU A 168 -4.00 17.80 -31.34
CA LEU A 168 -2.84 18.61 -31.67
C LEU A 168 -2.67 18.63 -33.19
N ASP A 169 -2.67 19.83 -33.79
CA ASP A 169 -2.38 19.97 -35.21
C ASP A 169 -0.89 19.76 -35.46
N TRP A 170 -0.52 18.50 -35.65
CA TRP A 170 0.87 18.06 -35.81
C TRP A 170 1.58 18.73 -36.98
N THR A 171 0.84 19.07 -38.02
CA THR A 171 1.41 19.67 -39.25
C THR A 171 1.78 21.15 -39.09
N SER A 172 1.14 21.83 -38.16
CA SER A 172 1.39 23.24 -37.86
C SER A 172 2.53 23.46 -36.86
N LEU A 173 3.00 22.38 -36.17
CA LEU A 173 4.04 22.49 -35.17
C LEU A 173 5.43 22.66 -35.77
N SER A 174 6.29 23.42 -35.10
CA SER A 174 7.73 23.41 -35.33
C SER A 174 8.38 22.07 -34.94
N ASP A 175 9.56 21.77 -35.42
CA ASP A 175 10.26 20.54 -35.11
C ASP A 175 10.53 20.43 -33.59
N GLU A 176 10.86 21.53 -32.90
CA GLU A 176 11.05 21.57 -31.44
C GLU A 176 9.76 21.25 -30.69
N GLU A 177 8.62 21.72 -31.17
CA GLU A 177 7.29 21.42 -30.57
C GLU A 177 6.89 19.96 -30.84
N ARG A 178 7.17 19.42 -32.03
CA ARG A 178 6.97 18.00 -32.33
C ARG A 178 7.81 17.11 -31.41
N ASP A 179 9.08 17.42 -31.24
CA ASP A 179 9.97 16.68 -30.35
C ASP A 179 9.46 16.72 -28.89
N ARG A 180 8.97 17.88 -28.45
CA ARG A 180 8.38 18.03 -27.12
C ARG A 180 7.13 17.17 -26.94
N HIS A 181 6.25 17.11 -27.94
CA HIS A 181 4.98 16.40 -27.90
C HIS A 181 5.07 14.96 -28.43
N ALA A 182 6.23 14.52 -28.91
CA ALA A 182 6.46 13.16 -29.34
C ALA A 182 6.24 12.14 -28.20
N SER A 183 6.53 12.56 -26.97
CA SER A 183 6.23 11.80 -25.76
C SER A 183 5.44 12.68 -24.78
N SER A 184 4.27 12.21 -24.37
CA SER A 184 3.34 12.98 -23.54
C SER A 184 2.61 12.09 -22.55
N ILE A 185 2.08 12.68 -21.45
CA ILE A 185 1.40 11.95 -20.39
C ILE A 185 -0.11 12.17 -20.44
N LEU A 186 -0.86 11.07 -20.47
CA LEU A 186 -2.26 11.04 -20.10
C LEU A 186 -2.38 10.72 -18.62
N PHE A 187 -2.83 11.72 -17.84
CA PHE A 187 -3.01 11.62 -16.41
C PHE A 187 -4.50 11.59 -16.08
N VAL A 188 -4.93 10.52 -15.39
CA VAL A 188 -6.34 10.30 -15.01
C VAL A 188 -6.44 10.25 -13.49
N LYS A 189 -7.39 10.99 -12.92
CA LYS A 189 -7.60 11.06 -11.47
C LYS A 189 -9.10 11.07 -11.13
N ASN A 190 -9.42 10.53 -9.96
CA ASN A 190 -10.80 10.46 -9.46
C ASN A 190 -11.30 11.75 -8.82
N VAL A 191 -10.40 12.64 -8.38
CA VAL A 191 -10.71 13.92 -7.74
C VAL A 191 -10.23 15.07 -8.62
N HIS A 192 -11.13 15.94 -9.02
CA HIS A 192 -10.81 17.04 -9.93
C HIS A 192 -10.37 18.33 -9.22
N THR A 193 -10.71 18.47 -7.94
CA THR A 193 -10.43 19.69 -7.15
C THR A 193 -9.01 19.75 -6.60
N GLN A 194 -8.27 18.65 -6.65
CA GLN A 194 -6.90 18.52 -6.17
C GLN A 194 -5.95 18.27 -7.33
N VAL A 195 -4.67 18.56 -7.15
CA VAL A 195 -3.63 18.27 -8.15
C VAL A 195 -3.46 16.76 -8.31
N TYR A 196 -3.43 16.04 -7.19
CA TYR A 196 -3.26 14.59 -7.17
C TYR A 196 -4.56 13.84 -6.87
N PRO A 197 -4.68 12.58 -7.30
CA PRO A 197 -5.80 11.74 -6.92
C PRO A 197 -5.75 11.38 -5.42
N ALA A 198 -6.89 10.92 -4.91
CA ALA A 198 -7.02 10.42 -3.55
C ALA A 198 -7.52 8.96 -3.57
N PRO A 199 -6.90 8.04 -2.81
CA PRO A 199 -7.37 6.67 -2.77
C PRO A 199 -8.75 6.57 -2.13
N MET A 200 -9.54 5.58 -2.56
CA MET A 200 -10.89 5.34 -2.03
C MET A 200 -10.88 5.10 -0.52
N TYR A 201 -9.83 4.46 -0.03
CA TYR A 201 -9.64 4.13 1.38
C TYR A 201 -8.94 5.22 2.20
N ALA A 202 -8.80 6.44 1.67
CA ALA A 202 -8.12 7.54 2.37
C ALA A 202 -8.62 7.75 3.81
N ALA A 203 -9.93 7.58 4.04
CA ALA A 203 -10.52 7.69 5.38
C ALA A 203 -10.14 6.54 6.34
N SER A 204 -9.66 5.41 5.81
CA SER A 204 -9.28 4.22 6.58
C SER A 204 -7.78 4.02 6.68
N VAL A 205 -6.97 5.00 6.28
CA VAL A 205 -5.51 4.92 6.38
C VAL A 205 -5.06 4.65 7.81
N LEU A 206 -5.71 5.28 8.80
CA LEU A 206 -5.44 5.00 10.22
C LEU A 206 -5.75 3.55 10.60
N SER A 207 -6.83 2.98 10.07
CA SER A 207 -7.17 1.57 10.31
C SER A 207 -6.14 0.62 9.70
N CYS A 208 -5.57 0.99 8.55
CA CYS A 208 -4.44 0.26 7.95
C CYS A 208 -3.19 0.32 8.85
N GLU A 209 -2.88 1.50 9.40
CA GLU A 209 -1.76 1.65 10.35
C GLU A 209 -1.97 0.84 11.64
N ILE A 210 -3.20 0.79 12.16
CA ILE A 210 -3.53 -0.02 13.34
C ILE A 210 -3.32 -1.51 13.04
N GLU A 211 -3.83 -2.04 11.91
CA GLU A 211 -3.63 -3.44 11.52
C GLU A 211 -2.15 -3.78 11.37
N LYS A 212 -1.37 -2.90 10.73
CA LYS A 212 0.08 -3.02 10.60
C LYS A 212 0.78 -3.03 11.96
N ALA A 213 0.43 -2.08 12.84
CA ALA A 213 1.02 -1.96 14.18
C ALA A 213 0.71 -3.19 15.07
N ILE A 214 -0.51 -3.73 15.00
CA ILE A 214 -0.88 -4.97 15.72
C ILE A 214 -0.04 -6.14 15.24
N SER A 215 0.13 -6.30 13.92
CA SER A 215 0.96 -7.37 13.35
C SER A 215 2.42 -7.25 13.79
N GLN A 216 2.97 -6.03 13.79
CA GLN A 216 4.34 -5.75 14.27
C GLN A 216 4.47 -6.01 15.78
N TYR A 217 3.46 -5.63 16.57
CA TYR A 217 3.45 -5.90 17.99
C TYR A 217 3.48 -7.41 18.30
N HIS A 218 2.62 -8.19 17.62
CA HIS A 218 2.62 -9.65 17.79
C HIS A 218 3.96 -10.28 17.38
N TRP A 219 4.54 -9.85 16.27
CA TRP A 219 5.85 -10.29 15.82
C TRP A 219 6.94 -9.97 16.87
N ASN A 220 6.96 -8.74 17.37
CA ASN A 220 7.92 -8.33 18.39
C ASN A 220 7.71 -9.05 19.72
N SER A 221 6.46 -9.31 20.09
CA SER A 221 6.14 -10.08 21.30
C SER A 221 6.62 -11.52 21.22
N LEU A 222 6.51 -12.14 20.04
CA LEU A 222 7.01 -13.50 19.80
C LEU A 222 8.55 -13.55 19.82
N ASN A 223 9.19 -12.54 19.21
CA ASN A 223 10.66 -12.51 19.12
C ASN A 223 11.34 -12.02 20.40
N ASN A 224 10.71 -11.06 21.08
CA ASN A 224 11.31 -10.38 22.23
C ASN A 224 10.60 -10.71 23.55
N ASN A 225 9.93 -11.88 23.69
CA ASN A 225 9.21 -12.25 24.91
C ASN A 225 9.81 -11.59 26.15
N PHE A 226 9.18 -10.51 26.61
CA PHE A 226 9.69 -9.64 27.68
C PHE A 226 9.59 -10.28 29.06
N CYS A 227 8.99 -11.47 29.13
CA CYS A 227 8.97 -12.27 30.35
C CYS A 227 10.07 -13.32 30.27
N PRO A 228 11.06 -13.27 31.14
CA PRO A 228 11.98 -14.40 31.28
C PRO A 228 11.15 -15.64 31.70
N ASP A 229 11.37 -16.75 31.02
CA ASP A 229 10.71 -18.01 31.35
C ASP A 229 11.06 -18.46 32.76
N ILE A 230 12.25 -18.07 33.27
CA ILE A 230 12.79 -18.43 34.56
C ILE A 230 13.49 -17.19 35.16
N ILE A 231 13.19 -16.91 36.43
CA ILE A 231 13.92 -15.96 37.25
C ILE A 231 14.77 -16.73 38.24
N ILE A 232 16.09 -16.53 38.18
CA ILE A 232 17.03 -17.15 39.08
C ILE A 232 17.50 -16.10 40.07
N ASN A 233 17.07 -16.24 41.31
CA ASN A 233 17.49 -15.36 42.40
C ASN A 233 18.61 -16.00 43.22
N PHE A 234 19.79 -15.42 43.17
CA PHE A 234 20.89 -15.77 44.07
C PHE A 234 20.83 -14.88 45.31
N ASN A 235 20.55 -15.50 46.48
CA ASN A 235 20.31 -14.80 47.75
C ASN A 235 21.50 -14.89 48.73
N ASN A 236 22.70 -15.14 48.23
CA ASN A 236 23.90 -15.36 49.00
C ASN A 236 24.85 -14.16 49.09
N GLY A 237 24.34 -12.95 48.80
CA GLY A 237 25.13 -11.75 48.73
C GLY A 237 25.69 -11.46 47.30
N ASP A 238 26.45 -10.39 47.20
CA ASP A 238 27.11 -9.98 45.96
C ASP A 238 28.45 -10.72 45.80
N PRO A 239 28.61 -11.64 44.82
CA PRO A 239 29.83 -12.41 44.65
C PRO A 239 30.98 -11.67 43.98
N GLY A 240 30.76 -10.42 43.54
CA GLY A 240 31.72 -9.66 42.72
C GLY A 240 31.49 -9.89 41.21
N ASP A 241 31.98 -8.92 40.40
CA ASP A 241 31.60 -8.86 38.98
C ASP A 241 32.16 -10.04 38.15
N GLU A 242 33.38 -10.51 38.43
CA GLU A 242 33.97 -11.65 37.72
C GLU A 242 33.16 -12.94 37.92
N ILE A 243 32.71 -13.22 39.17
CA ILE A 243 31.91 -14.41 39.46
C ILE A 243 30.49 -14.30 38.91
N LYS A 244 29.93 -13.08 38.81
CA LYS A 244 28.64 -12.84 38.15
C LYS A 244 28.69 -13.18 36.67
N GLU A 245 29.75 -12.73 35.97
CA GLU A 245 29.95 -13.02 34.55
C GLU A 245 30.12 -14.54 34.31
N GLU A 246 30.88 -15.23 35.15
CA GLU A 246 31.06 -16.68 35.08
C GLU A 246 29.74 -17.44 35.28
N ILE A 247 28.93 -17.08 36.30
CA ILE A 247 27.61 -17.67 36.54
C ILE A 247 26.65 -17.43 35.36
N VAL A 248 26.63 -16.22 34.80
CA VAL A 248 25.76 -15.91 33.67
C VAL A 248 26.18 -16.70 32.44
N SER A 249 27.48 -16.77 32.15
CA SER A 249 28.05 -17.55 31.05
C SER A 249 27.73 -19.05 31.15
N ASP A 250 27.88 -19.64 32.35
CA ASP A 250 27.53 -21.05 32.61
C ASP A 250 26.03 -21.33 32.44
N LEU A 251 25.19 -20.38 32.82
CA LEU A 251 23.74 -20.47 32.62
C LEU A 251 23.37 -20.35 31.15
N GLU A 252 24.01 -19.44 30.42
CA GLU A 252 23.84 -19.31 28.99
C GLU A 252 24.25 -20.60 28.25
N GLU A 253 25.38 -21.20 28.59
CA GLU A 253 25.82 -22.48 27.99
C GLU A 253 24.83 -23.62 28.25
N LYS A 254 24.26 -23.69 29.46
CA LYS A 254 23.32 -24.76 29.84
C LYS A 254 21.90 -24.57 29.32
N PHE A 255 21.44 -23.32 29.12
CA PHE A 255 20.04 -23.03 28.81
C PHE A 255 19.82 -22.47 27.39
N SER A 256 20.86 -22.06 26.67
CA SER A 256 20.76 -21.46 25.29
C SER A 256 21.01 -22.49 24.18
N GLY A 257 20.51 -23.70 24.27
CA GLY A 257 20.52 -24.67 23.17
C GLY A 257 19.57 -24.24 22.05
N TYR A 258 19.99 -24.39 20.79
CA TYR A 258 19.31 -23.96 19.56
C TYR A 258 17.84 -24.39 19.41
N GLN A 259 17.38 -25.37 20.19
CA GLN A 259 15.99 -25.88 20.19
C GLN A 259 15.20 -25.59 21.48
N ASN A 260 15.82 -25.09 22.53
CA ASN A 260 15.19 -24.86 23.85
C ASN A 260 15.69 -23.56 24.49
N GLY A 261 15.84 -22.49 23.71
CA GLY A 261 16.28 -21.19 24.22
C GLY A 261 15.33 -20.62 25.29
N LYS A 262 15.43 -21.11 26.50
CA LYS A 262 14.74 -20.52 27.66
C LYS A 262 15.45 -19.24 28.04
N ARG A 263 14.70 -18.16 28.06
CA ARG A 263 15.19 -16.87 28.53
C ARG A 263 15.16 -16.86 30.05
N PHE A 264 16.26 -16.48 30.66
CA PHE A 264 16.35 -16.36 32.11
C PHE A 264 16.82 -14.97 32.51
N MET A 265 16.33 -14.53 33.63
CA MET A 265 16.80 -13.31 34.30
C MET A 265 17.53 -13.72 35.57
N VAL A 266 18.74 -13.22 35.76
CA VAL A 266 19.55 -13.48 36.96
C VAL A 266 19.54 -12.26 37.84
N SER A 267 19.26 -12.45 39.13
CA SER A 267 19.34 -11.40 40.13
C SER A 267 20.19 -11.86 41.30
N PHE A 268 21.17 -11.04 41.70
CA PHE A 268 21.99 -11.26 42.87
C PHE A 268 21.51 -10.36 44.00
N ASN A 269 21.03 -10.95 45.08
CA ASN A 269 20.41 -10.23 46.19
C ASN A 269 21.18 -10.46 47.49
N LYS A 270 21.15 -9.46 48.37
CA LYS A 270 21.79 -9.60 49.71
C LYS A 270 21.17 -10.69 50.56
N ASP A 271 19.87 -10.82 50.47
CA ASP A 271 19.07 -11.77 51.19
C ASP A 271 17.77 -12.09 50.44
N ARG A 272 16.99 -13.04 50.94
CA ARG A 272 15.74 -13.47 50.34
C ARG A 272 14.64 -12.39 50.36
N MET A 273 14.72 -11.38 51.23
CA MET A 273 13.73 -10.31 51.35
C MET A 273 13.98 -9.20 50.34
N SER A 274 15.18 -9.10 49.78
CA SER A 274 15.57 -8.18 48.73
C SER A 274 15.49 -8.79 47.32
N ALA A 275 14.96 -10.01 47.20
CA ALA A 275 14.81 -10.70 45.92
C ALA A 275 13.86 -9.92 44.99
N VAL A 276 14.23 -9.85 43.71
CA VAL A 276 13.39 -9.21 42.67
C VAL A 276 12.12 -10.02 42.50
N THR A 277 10.98 -9.38 42.72
CA THR A 277 9.67 -9.93 42.38
C THR A 277 9.17 -9.22 41.15
N ILE A 278 8.80 -10.00 40.14
CA ILE A 278 8.13 -9.45 38.94
C ILE A 278 6.65 -9.78 39.10
N ASP A 279 5.86 -8.78 39.41
CA ASP A 279 4.42 -8.90 39.32
C ASP A 279 4.06 -8.92 37.84
N ALA A 280 3.71 -10.11 37.33
CA ALA A 280 3.20 -10.24 35.97
C ALA A 280 1.91 -9.43 35.88
N ILE A 281 1.95 -8.37 35.11
CA ILE A 281 0.71 -7.67 34.69
C ILE A 281 -0.11 -8.72 33.94
N LYS A 282 -1.30 -9.03 34.48
CA LYS A 282 -2.19 -10.02 33.84
C LYS A 282 -2.45 -9.58 32.41
N THR A 283 -1.92 -10.33 31.46
CA THR A 283 -2.00 -10.08 30.01
C THR A 283 -3.36 -10.43 29.40
N ASP A 284 -4.27 -11.02 30.19
CA ASP A 284 -5.56 -11.53 29.70
C ASP A 284 -6.45 -10.45 29.07
N ASP A 285 -6.40 -9.22 29.60
CA ASP A 285 -7.20 -8.07 29.10
C ASP A 285 -6.63 -7.48 27.79
N PHE A 286 -5.34 -7.64 27.53
CA PHE A 286 -4.70 -7.09 26.33
C PHE A 286 -5.07 -7.88 25.06
N SER A 287 -5.12 -9.19 25.13
CA SER A 287 -5.43 -10.06 23.99
C SER A 287 -6.82 -9.78 23.42
N GLU A 288 -7.84 -9.64 24.28
CA GLU A 288 -9.20 -9.34 23.82
C GLU A 288 -9.33 -7.93 23.22
N ARG A 289 -8.62 -6.94 23.81
CA ARG A 289 -8.61 -5.58 23.27
C ARG A 289 -7.94 -5.50 21.91
N TYR A 290 -6.81 -6.17 21.70
CA TYR A 290 -6.14 -6.21 20.39
C TYR A 290 -7.00 -6.92 19.35
N LYS A 291 -7.67 -8.01 19.71
CA LYS A 291 -8.60 -8.70 18.82
C LYS A 291 -9.77 -7.79 18.40
N ALA A 292 -10.36 -7.06 19.34
CA ALA A 292 -11.44 -6.12 19.04
C ALA A 292 -10.97 -4.96 18.14
N LEU A 293 -9.76 -4.44 18.36
CA LEU A 293 -9.16 -3.41 17.51
C LEU A 293 -8.87 -3.94 16.10
N GLU A 294 -8.32 -5.14 15.97
CA GLU A 294 -8.06 -5.79 14.70
C GLU A 294 -9.35 -5.97 13.89
N GLU A 295 -10.40 -6.53 14.51
CA GLU A 295 -11.70 -6.71 13.87
C GLU A 295 -12.31 -5.37 13.46
N SER A 296 -12.24 -4.35 14.32
CA SER A 296 -12.75 -3.01 14.02
C SER A 296 -12.00 -2.37 12.84
N SER A 297 -10.68 -2.45 12.84
CA SER A 297 -9.84 -1.90 11.78
C SER A 297 -10.14 -2.57 10.44
N ARG A 298 -10.23 -3.90 10.42
CA ARG A 298 -10.59 -4.69 9.25
C ARG A 298 -11.96 -4.28 8.69
N ARG A 299 -12.98 -4.14 9.55
CA ARG A 299 -14.33 -3.67 9.13
C ARG A 299 -14.30 -2.28 8.53
N GLN A 300 -13.49 -1.36 9.06
CA GLN A 300 -13.37 -0.01 8.53
C GLN A 300 -12.68 0.02 7.16
N ILE A 301 -11.68 -0.83 6.94
CA ILE A 301 -11.02 -0.95 5.63
C ILE A 301 -12.02 -1.48 4.59
N PHE A 302 -12.78 -2.53 4.91
CA PHE A 302 -13.84 -3.04 4.03
C PHE A 302 -14.91 -2.00 3.73
N ALA A 303 -15.34 -1.25 4.75
CA ALA A 303 -16.34 -0.19 4.59
C ALA A 303 -15.87 0.93 3.66
N ALA A 304 -14.58 1.30 3.71
CA ALA A 304 -14.00 2.33 2.84
C ALA A 304 -14.04 1.93 1.36
N PHE A 305 -13.83 0.66 1.05
CA PHE A 305 -13.96 0.11 -0.30
C PHE A 305 -15.41 -0.25 -0.66
N ARG A 306 -16.36 -0.12 0.27
CA ARG A 306 -17.73 -0.67 0.13
C ARG A 306 -17.71 -2.15 -0.25
N ALA A 307 -16.67 -2.85 0.14
CA ALA A 307 -16.43 -4.24 -0.18
C ALA A 307 -17.10 -5.15 0.84
N GLN A 308 -17.60 -6.28 0.37
CA GLN A 308 -18.13 -7.31 1.24
C GLN A 308 -17.04 -8.36 1.49
N PRO A 309 -16.73 -8.69 2.75
CA PRO A 309 -15.65 -9.64 3.08
C PRO A 309 -15.75 -10.97 2.36
N LEU A 310 -16.99 -11.44 2.13
CA LEU A 310 -17.30 -12.68 1.42
C LEU A 310 -16.64 -12.76 0.03
N LEU A 311 -16.63 -11.65 -0.72
CA LEU A 311 -16.07 -11.59 -2.07
C LEU A 311 -14.54 -11.69 -2.09
N PHE A 312 -13.89 -11.51 -0.94
CA PHE A 312 -12.44 -11.50 -0.78
C PHE A 312 -11.92 -12.67 0.06
N GLY A 313 -12.74 -13.73 0.19
CA GLY A 313 -12.36 -14.95 0.90
C GLY A 313 -12.32 -14.83 2.43
N LEU A 314 -12.87 -13.74 2.98
CA LEU A 314 -12.95 -13.53 4.41
C LEU A 314 -14.39 -13.75 4.91
N ASN A 315 -14.57 -14.82 5.67
CA ASN A 315 -15.83 -15.05 6.37
C ASN A 315 -15.72 -14.44 7.77
N MET A 316 -16.42 -13.33 8.01
CA MET A 316 -16.40 -12.64 9.30
C MET A 316 -17.33 -13.26 10.33
N ASP A 317 -18.32 -14.05 9.90
CA ASP A 317 -19.27 -14.74 10.76
C ASP A 317 -19.40 -16.22 10.36
N VAL A 318 -18.75 -17.09 11.12
CA VAL A 318 -18.71 -18.55 10.89
C VAL A 318 -20.08 -19.21 11.13
N SER A 319 -21.06 -18.49 11.71
CA SER A 319 -22.30 -19.07 12.20
C SER A 319 -23.44 -19.18 11.16
N THR A 320 -23.36 -18.46 10.05
CA THR A 320 -24.37 -18.48 8.99
C THR A 320 -23.72 -18.88 7.66
N GLY A 321 -24.05 -20.08 7.19
CA GLY A 321 -23.73 -20.50 5.82
C GLY A 321 -24.36 -19.54 4.82
N PHE A 322 -23.56 -18.94 3.93
CA PHE A 322 -24.08 -18.10 2.85
C PHE A 322 -24.73 -18.97 1.77
N SER A 323 -25.88 -18.53 1.25
CA SER A 323 -26.46 -19.17 0.08
C SER A 323 -25.72 -18.70 -1.19
N THR A 324 -25.67 -19.54 -2.20
CA THR A 324 -25.12 -19.20 -3.53
C THR A 324 -25.80 -17.94 -4.09
N ASP A 325 -27.12 -17.81 -3.89
CA ASP A 325 -27.89 -16.65 -4.35
C ASP A 325 -27.44 -15.34 -3.69
N GLU A 326 -27.12 -15.37 -2.40
CA GLU A 326 -26.65 -14.20 -1.65
C GLU A 326 -25.27 -13.74 -2.15
N PHE A 327 -24.38 -14.69 -2.42
CA PHE A 327 -23.07 -14.41 -3.00
C PHE A 327 -23.21 -13.76 -4.38
N GLU A 328 -24.03 -14.31 -5.27
CA GLU A 328 -24.26 -13.78 -6.60
C GLU A 328 -24.86 -12.37 -6.59
N GLN A 329 -25.86 -12.13 -5.74
CA GLN A 329 -26.47 -10.79 -5.61
C GLN A 329 -25.45 -9.76 -5.09
N THR A 330 -24.65 -10.13 -4.10
CA THR A 330 -23.58 -9.30 -3.56
C THR A 330 -22.55 -8.98 -4.63
N PHE A 331 -22.11 -9.99 -5.38
CA PHE A 331 -21.19 -9.81 -6.49
C PHE A 331 -21.76 -8.90 -7.58
N LYS A 332 -23.00 -9.10 -8.00
CA LYS A 332 -23.69 -8.28 -9.01
C LYS A 332 -23.77 -6.81 -8.59
N LEU A 333 -24.07 -6.54 -7.31
CA LEU A 333 -24.13 -5.19 -6.77
C LEU A 333 -22.74 -4.55 -6.73
N TYR A 334 -21.74 -5.28 -6.22
CA TYR A 334 -20.35 -4.80 -6.13
C TYR A 334 -19.77 -4.50 -7.51
N ASN A 335 -19.94 -5.42 -8.44
CA ASN A 335 -19.51 -5.26 -9.83
C ASN A 335 -20.14 -4.01 -10.45
N ARG A 336 -21.45 -3.81 -10.29
CA ARG A 336 -22.15 -2.65 -10.86
C ARG A 336 -21.71 -1.31 -10.26
N THR A 337 -21.42 -1.27 -8.95
CA THR A 337 -21.20 -0.03 -8.20
C THR A 337 -19.73 0.33 -8.02
N GLN A 338 -18.83 -0.66 -7.98
CA GLN A 338 -17.41 -0.44 -7.72
C GLN A 338 -16.55 -0.79 -8.95
N ILE A 339 -16.77 -1.90 -9.59
CA ILE A 339 -15.87 -2.42 -10.64
C ILE A 339 -16.14 -1.75 -11.99
N ARG A 340 -17.38 -1.82 -12.49
CA ARG A 340 -17.74 -1.25 -13.81
C ARG A 340 -17.44 0.25 -13.98
N PRO A 341 -17.58 1.11 -12.97
CA PRO A 341 -17.16 2.51 -13.10
C PRO A 341 -15.67 2.65 -13.39
N VAL A 342 -14.83 1.82 -12.78
CA VAL A 342 -13.38 1.84 -13.03
C VAL A 342 -13.04 1.28 -14.40
N GLN A 343 -13.68 0.18 -14.81
CA GLN A 343 -13.53 -0.36 -16.17
C GLN A 343 -13.87 0.68 -17.24
N ARG A 344 -14.97 1.43 -17.04
CA ARG A 344 -15.33 2.53 -17.94
C ARG A 344 -14.29 3.64 -17.95
N LEU A 345 -13.78 4.02 -16.77
CA LEU A 345 -12.76 5.07 -16.67
C LEU A 345 -11.49 4.69 -17.45
N ILE A 346 -11.07 3.42 -17.36
CA ILE A 346 -9.94 2.89 -18.12
C ILE A 346 -10.28 2.88 -19.61
N ALA A 347 -11.42 2.35 -20.01
CA ALA A 347 -11.85 2.33 -21.41
C ALA A 347 -11.96 3.75 -22.01
N ASP A 348 -12.56 4.69 -21.28
CA ASP A 348 -12.66 6.10 -21.68
C ASP A 348 -11.28 6.76 -21.86
N ALA A 349 -10.25 6.32 -21.12
CA ALA A 349 -8.89 6.81 -21.32
C ALA A 349 -8.34 6.40 -22.70
N PHE A 350 -8.55 5.16 -23.11
CA PHE A 350 -8.19 4.69 -24.46
C PHE A 350 -9.04 5.34 -25.55
N ASP A 351 -10.34 5.51 -25.34
CA ASP A 351 -11.21 6.25 -26.25
C ASP A 351 -10.73 7.69 -26.45
N ARG A 352 -10.22 8.34 -25.40
CA ARG A 352 -9.63 9.68 -25.49
C ARG A 352 -8.33 9.70 -26.26
N ILE A 353 -7.50 8.67 -26.15
CA ILE A 353 -6.23 8.56 -26.88
C ILE A 353 -6.50 8.45 -28.37
N TYR A 354 -7.37 7.57 -28.77
CA TYR A 354 -7.64 7.28 -30.19
C TYR A 354 -8.80 8.08 -30.80
N GLY A 355 -9.66 8.63 -29.94
CA GLY A 355 -10.78 9.47 -30.32
C GLY A 355 -11.94 8.76 -30.97
N SER A 356 -12.03 7.48 -30.78
CA SER A 356 -13.19 6.68 -31.11
C SER A 356 -13.69 5.98 -29.86
N LYS A 357 -14.96 5.62 -29.83
CA LYS A 357 -15.55 4.91 -28.70
C LYS A 357 -15.38 3.40 -28.87
N GLY A 358 -15.22 2.73 -27.74
CA GLY A 358 -15.17 1.27 -27.71
C GLY A 358 -13.83 0.72 -28.20
N VAL A 359 -12.77 1.51 -28.12
CA VAL A 359 -11.41 1.08 -28.51
C VAL A 359 -10.93 -0.05 -27.61
N LEU A 360 -11.14 0.08 -26.31
CA LEU A 360 -10.84 -0.95 -25.33
C LEU A 360 -12.13 -1.59 -24.85
N THR A 361 -12.16 -2.93 -24.90
CA THR A 361 -13.26 -3.72 -24.35
C THR A 361 -12.72 -4.62 -23.25
N ILE A 362 -13.32 -4.51 -22.07
CA ILE A 362 -13.03 -5.39 -20.92
C ILE A 362 -14.23 -6.30 -20.72
N LYS A 363 -14.03 -7.60 -20.91
CA LYS A 363 -15.04 -8.60 -20.63
C LYS A 363 -15.21 -8.71 -19.12
N PRO A 364 -16.40 -8.46 -18.57
CA PRO A 364 -16.61 -8.52 -17.14
C PRO A 364 -16.25 -9.91 -16.58
N PHE A 365 -15.72 -9.95 -15.38
CA PHE A 365 -15.49 -11.18 -14.64
C PHE A 365 -16.80 -11.97 -14.50
N SER A 366 -16.79 -13.25 -14.89
CA SER A 366 -17.94 -14.17 -14.81
C SER A 366 -17.75 -15.18 -13.70
N LEU A 367 -18.81 -15.46 -12.96
CA LEU A 367 -18.85 -16.57 -11.98
C LEU A 367 -19.17 -17.91 -12.63
N GLU A 368 -19.63 -17.90 -13.90
CA GLU A 368 -19.93 -19.11 -14.64
C GLU A 368 -18.64 -19.66 -15.27
N SER A 369 -18.33 -20.92 -15.03
CA SER A 369 -17.23 -21.60 -15.71
C SER A 369 -17.56 -21.73 -17.22
N ASN A 370 -16.62 -21.35 -18.11
CA ASN A 370 -16.74 -21.47 -19.56
C ASN A 370 -16.83 -22.94 -20.06
N THR A 371 -17.46 -23.84 -19.32
CA THR A 371 -17.49 -25.29 -19.61
C THR A 371 -18.55 -25.68 -20.65
N GLU A 372 -19.31 -24.73 -21.22
CA GLU A 372 -20.38 -25.06 -22.21
C GLU A 372 -20.06 -24.68 -23.68
N GLN A 373 -18.84 -24.35 -24.05
CA GLN A 373 -18.53 -24.01 -25.46
C GLN A 373 -17.71 -25.06 -26.24
N GLU A 374 -17.48 -26.25 -25.69
CA GLU A 374 -16.77 -27.32 -26.45
C GLU A 374 -17.64 -28.54 -26.80
N VAL A 375 -18.94 -28.41 -26.89
CA VAL A 375 -19.77 -29.48 -27.47
C VAL A 375 -20.82 -28.87 -28.40
N ASN A 376 -20.41 -28.58 -29.63
CA ASN A 376 -21.25 -28.74 -30.84
C ASN A 376 -20.40 -28.58 -32.10
#